data_fa0ef195960051e6907b655ddb094a2a
#
_entry.id   fa0ef195960051e6907b655ddb094a2a
#
_cell.length_a   1.000
_cell.length_b   1.000
_cell.length_c   1.000
_cell.angle_alpha   90.00
_cell.angle_beta   90.00
_cell.angle_gamma   90.00
#
_symmetry.space_group_name_H-M   'P 1'
#
loop_
_entity.id
_entity.type
_entity.pdbx_description
1 polymer ?
#
loop_
_entity_poly.entity_id
_entity_poly.type
_entity_poly.pdbx_seq_one_letter_code
_entity_poly.pdbx_strand_id
1 'polypeptide(L)'
;MKFIRRRRVPPLWLLGLLTFSGPVGMHIFVPALPTAAKDLHATPVALEMTISLYILGLAVGQLLYGPASDRFGRRPALLAGLFLFTVASVAGLFAPDIHTLVVARFFQALGGCSGLVLARAMIRDTSQSHEAARRLALTNLLVTAGPAVAPLIGGGLSALWGWRTILVGLSALGVANFTMAWLLLEETRPEALFVSASRYARDYVGLLRSRQFLGYAVGGACATTSLYAFITCAPFIFIDRLHVASASVGLYLALLVSGIWLGSLLASQLIARFSLTRFVVVANAVSVVAAASFLGFVIADRATLVAIIGTMFVFSVGVGAAAPAALVKAISVNPRVTGTASGLYGSVQMAVAGTLVMLAGRGSNPAFASASVLLAAGIVAQVSFWLARGAGRALVKPESEAASKRDLTALSRLRQLDQRLAG
;
A
#
# COMPACT_ATOMS: atom_id res chain seq x y z
N MET A 1 -8.41 -23.72 -37.32
CA MET A 1 -8.26 -24.15 -35.92
C MET A 1 -6.99 -23.54 -35.36
N LYS A 2 -7.06 -22.36 -34.67
CA LYS A 2 -5.89 -21.79 -33.97
C LYS A 2 -5.70 -22.60 -32.69
N PHE A 3 -4.60 -23.35 -32.60
CA PHE A 3 -4.18 -24.00 -31.35
C PHE A 3 -4.12 -22.96 -30.25
N ILE A 4 -5.04 -22.97 -29.30
CA ILE A 4 -4.95 -22.21 -28.04
C ILE A 4 -3.79 -22.85 -27.28
N ARG A 5 -2.60 -22.27 -27.43
CA ARG A 5 -1.43 -22.65 -26.64
C ARG A 5 -1.81 -22.47 -25.18
N ARG A 6 -1.98 -23.55 -24.43
CA ARG A 6 -2.22 -23.50 -22.98
C ARG A 6 -1.04 -22.74 -22.38
N ARG A 7 -1.28 -21.50 -21.98
CA ARG A 7 -0.29 -20.66 -21.29
C ARG A 7 0.10 -21.34 -20.00
N ARG A 8 1.39 -21.49 -19.75
CA ARG A 8 1.85 -22.00 -18.47
C ARG A 8 1.47 -21.02 -17.38
N VAL A 9 0.78 -21.52 -16.37
CA VAL A 9 0.41 -20.71 -15.20
C VAL A 9 1.68 -20.42 -14.39
N PRO A 10 2.04 -19.14 -14.15
CA PRO A 10 3.22 -18.83 -13.39
C PRO A 10 3.20 -19.47 -12.01
N PRO A 11 4.34 -19.99 -11.49
CA PRO A 11 4.41 -20.57 -10.15
C PRO A 11 4.06 -19.51 -9.09
N LEU A 12 3.18 -19.85 -8.16
CA LEU A 12 2.70 -18.91 -7.15
C LEU A 12 3.83 -18.42 -6.23
N TRP A 13 4.76 -19.30 -5.86
CA TRP A 13 5.91 -18.95 -5.05
C TRP A 13 6.78 -17.88 -5.70
N LEU A 14 6.97 -17.96 -7.04
CA LEU A 14 7.75 -16.97 -7.78
C LEU A 14 7.03 -15.62 -7.81
N LEU A 15 5.72 -15.61 -8.10
CA LEU A 15 4.92 -14.39 -8.07
C LEU A 15 4.91 -13.75 -6.67
N GLY A 16 4.87 -14.58 -5.63
CA GLY A 16 4.99 -14.16 -4.25
C GLY A 16 6.34 -13.49 -3.96
N LEU A 17 7.45 -14.11 -4.36
CA LEU A 17 8.79 -13.57 -4.19
C LEU A 17 8.98 -12.24 -4.93
N LEU A 18 8.49 -12.15 -6.17
CA LEU A 18 8.52 -10.92 -6.95
C LEU A 18 7.73 -9.80 -6.29
N THR A 19 6.53 -10.11 -5.79
CA THR A 19 5.65 -9.14 -5.11
C THR A 19 6.27 -8.63 -3.80
N PHE A 20 7.02 -9.49 -3.11
CA PHE A 20 7.64 -9.20 -1.81
C PHE A 20 8.82 -8.22 -1.92
N SER A 21 9.51 -8.15 -3.06
CA SER A 21 10.75 -7.38 -3.23
C SER A 21 10.61 -5.89 -2.94
N GLY A 22 9.52 -5.25 -3.41
CA GLY A 22 9.26 -3.84 -3.16
C GLY A 22 9.08 -3.51 -1.67
N PRO A 23 8.12 -4.15 -0.96
CA PRO A 23 7.92 -3.97 0.47
C PRO A 23 9.15 -4.31 1.33
N VAL A 24 9.86 -5.40 1.02
CA VAL A 24 11.09 -5.76 1.74
C VAL A 24 12.14 -4.67 1.62
N GLY A 25 12.40 -4.21 0.40
CA GLY A 25 13.39 -3.16 0.15
C GLY A 25 13.11 -1.89 0.96
N MET A 26 11.84 -1.58 1.24
CA MET A 26 11.46 -0.47 2.10
C MET A 26 11.80 -0.74 3.57
N HIS A 27 11.29 -1.83 4.12
CA HIS A 27 11.28 -2.06 5.56
C HIS A 27 12.63 -2.59 6.12
N ILE A 28 13.40 -3.30 5.32
CA ILE A 28 14.69 -3.87 5.73
C ILE A 28 15.73 -2.80 6.09
N PHE A 29 15.63 -1.61 5.47
CA PHE A 29 16.56 -0.51 5.67
C PHE A 29 16.25 0.33 6.90
N VAL A 30 15.01 0.29 7.42
CA VAL A 30 14.54 1.15 8.52
C VAL A 30 15.41 1.06 9.78
N PRO A 31 15.76 -0.13 10.32
CA PRO A 31 16.58 -0.23 11.53
C PRO A 31 18.01 0.30 11.33
N ALA A 32 18.48 0.37 10.10
CA ALA A 32 19.83 0.82 9.76
C ALA A 32 19.96 2.34 9.57
N LEU A 33 18.86 3.10 9.61
CA LEU A 33 18.88 4.54 9.40
C LEU A 33 19.86 5.27 10.33
N PRO A 34 19.91 5.03 11.66
CA PRO A 34 20.84 5.74 12.54
C PRO A 34 22.32 5.42 12.24
N THR A 35 22.63 4.18 11.87
CA THR A 35 24.02 3.78 11.53
C THR A 35 24.45 4.36 10.19
N ALA A 36 23.57 4.38 9.21
CA ALA A 36 23.80 5.01 7.91
C ALA A 36 23.94 6.54 8.03
N ALA A 37 23.17 7.20 8.92
CA ALA A 37 23.28 8.61 9.21
C ALA A 37 24.68 8.99 9.69
N LYS A 38 25.21 8.21 10.65
CA LYS A 38 26.57 8.43 11.21
C LYS A 38 27.65 8.22 10.15
N ASP A 39 27.55 7.16 9.36
CA ASP A 39 28.54 6.81 8.34
C ASP A 39 28.60 7.82 7.18
N LEU A 40 27.44 8.33 6.75
CA LEU A 40 27.32 9.29 5.66
C LEU A 40 27.38 10.76 6.16
N HIS A 41 27.67 11.01 7.45
CA HIS A 41 27.66 12.34 8.05
C HIS A 41 26.39 13.14 7.73
N ALA A 42 25.26 12.46 7.66
CA ALA A 42 23.96 13.02 7.25
C ALA A 42 23.04 13.23 8.46
N THR A 43 22.15 14.20 8.35
CA THR A 43 21.13 14.43 9.37
C THR A 43 20.09 13.30 9.36
N PRO A 44 19.42 13.01 10.49
CA PRO A 44 18.31 12.05 10.53
C PRO A 44 17.24 12.35 9.49
N VAL A 45 16.90 13.64 9.29
CA VAL A 45 15.94 14.11 8.27
C VAL A 45 16.36 13.70 6.86
N ALA A 46 17.63 13.84 6.51
CA ALA A 46 18.14 13.45 5.21
C ALA A 46 18.04 11.92 4.99
N LEU A 47 18.26 11.13 6.03
CA LEU A 47 18.09 9.66 5.97
C LEU A 47 16.62 9.24 5.83
N GLU A 48 15.70 9.90 6.51
CA GLU A 48 14.27 9.65 6.38
C GLU A 48 13.77 9.94 4.95
N MET A 49 14.40 10.88 4.23
CA MET A 49 14.13 11.11 2.81
C MET A 49 14.43 9.86 1.95
N THR A 50 15.34 8.98 2.35
CA THR A 50 15.57 7.71 1.64
C THR A 50 14.33 6.83 1.64
N ILE A 51 13.57 6.84 2.72
CA ILE A 51 12.30 6.09 2.84
C ILE A 51 11.18 6.84 2.13
N SER A 52 11.08 8.16 2.31
CA SER A 52 10.04 8.98 1.67
C SER A 52 10.11 8.88 0.15
N LEU A 53 11.30 9.01 -0.45
CA LEU A 53 11.49 8.90 -1.89
C LEU A 53 11.38 7.45 -2.38
N TYR A 54 11.72 6.46 -1.56
CA TYR A 54 11.41 5.07 -1.84
C TYR A 54 9.89 4.85 -2.00
N ILE A 55 9.11 5.34 -1.05
CA ILE A 55 7.64 5.26 -1.10
C ILE A 55 7.09 5.99 -2.33
N LEU A 56 7.65 7.16 -2.66
CA LEU A 56 7.27 7.90 -3.87
C LEU A 56 7.60 7.09 -5.14
N GLY A 57 8.75 6.42 -5.19
CA GLY A 57 9.11 5.51 -6.27
C GLY A 57 8.09 4.37 -6.46
N LEU A 58 7.60 3.79 -5.34
CA LEU A 58 6.51 2.82 -5.39
C LEU A 58 5.21 3.43 -5.93
N ALA A 59 4.87 4.67 -5.53
CA ALA A 59 3.68 5.37 -6.01
C ALA A 59 3.71 5.58 -7.52
N VAL A 60 4.82 6.09 -8.04
CA VAL A 60 5.04 6.30 -9.47
C VAL A 60 5.01 4.97 -10.23
N GLY A 61 5.65 3.94 -9.69
CA GLY A 61 5.66 2.60 -10.29
C GLY A 61 4.26 2.01 -10.43
N GLN A 62 3.38 2.18 -9.45
CA GLN A 62 2.00 1.68 -9.52
C GLN A 62 1.18 2.31 -10.65
N LEU A 63 1.46 3.55 -11.02
CA LEU A 63 0.83 4.21 -12.17
C LEU A 63 1.43 3.77 -13.51
N LEU A 64 2.76 3.56 -13.55
CA LEU A 64 3.48 3.31 -14.80
C LEU A 64 3.41 1.86 -15.27
N TYR A 65 3.56 0.87 -14.37
CA TYR A 65 3.67 -0.53 -14.78
C TYR A 65 2.39 -1.13 -15.36
N GLY A 66 1.21 -0.64 -14.97
CA GLY A 66 -0.05 -1.05 -15.57
C GLY A 66 -0.05 -0.79 -17.09
N PRO A 67 -0.09 0.49 -17.51
CA PRO A 67 -0.07 0.87 -18.93
C PRO A 67 1.15 0.37 -19.69
N ALA A 68 2.34 0.41 -19.09
CA ALA A 68 3.57 -0.08 -19.72
C ALA A 68 3.48 -1.57 -20.07
N SER A 69 2.98 -2.39 -19.14
CA SER A 69 2.85 -3.82 -19.35
C SER A 69 1.72 -4.20 -20.31
N ASP A 70 0.68 -3.38 -20.40
CA ASP A 70 -0.36 -3.55 -21.40
C ASP A 70 0.12 -3.21 -22.82
N ARG A 71 1.11 -2.32 -22.94
CA ARG A 71 1.72 -1.94 -24.23
C ARG A 71 2.84 -2.88 -24.64
N PHE A 72 3.79 -3.15 -23.77
CA PHE A 72 5.04 -3.87 -24.09
C PHE A 72 5.00 -5.36 -23.73
N GLY A 73 4.01 -5.82 -22.97
CA GLY A 73 3.91 -7.17 -22.44
C GLY A 73 4.24 -7.22 -20.93
N ARG A 74 3.70 -8.23 -20.25
CA ARG A 74 3.89 -8.40 -18.79
C ARG A 74 5.34 -8.74 -18.45
N ARG A 75 5.89 -9.71 -19.19
CA ARG A 75 7.26 -10.22 -18.97
C ARG A 75 8.33 -9.17 -19.26
N PRO A 76 8.37 -8.47 -20.40
CA PRO A 76 9.38 -7.43 -20.66
C PRO A 76 9.33 -6.28 -19.65
N ALA A 77 8.13 -5.82 -19.29
CA ALA A 77 7.96 -4.75 -18.30
C ALA A 77 8.47 -5.16 -16.91
N LEU A 78 8.20 -6.42 -16.50
CA LEU A 78 8.70 -6.97 -15.23
C LEU A 78 10.22 -7.06 -15.24
N LEU A 79 10.83 -7.60 -16.28
CA LEU A 79 12.28 -7.75 -16.39
C LEU A 79 12.99 -6.39 -16.39
N ALA A 80 12.46 -5.40 -17.09
CA ALA A 80 12.98 -4.04 -17.06
C ALA A 80 12.94 -3.44 -15.64
N GLY A 81 11.84 -3.67 -14.90
CA GLY A 81 11.72 -3.24 -13.52
C GLY A 81 12.70 -3.95 -12.58
N LEU A 82 12.84 -5.27 -12.69
CA LEU A 82 13.78 -6.04 -11.86
C LEU A 82 15.26 -5.68 -12.17
N PHE A 83 15.58 -5.43 -13.42
CA PHE A 83 16.88 -4.89 -13.81
C PHE A 83 17.14 -3.53 -13.15
N LEU A 84 16.19 -2.61 -13.23
CA LEU A 84 16.27 -1.30 -12.57
C LEU A 84 16.43 -1.44 -11.06
N PHE A 85 15.68 -2.34 -10.40
CA PHE A 85 15.81 -2.63 -8.96
C PHE A 85 17.23 -3.08 -8.62
N THR A 86 17.79 -3.99 -9.42
CA THR A 86 19.13 -4.55 -9.20
C THR A 86 20.20 -3.48 -9.36
N VAL A 87 20.19 -2.75 -10.47
CA VAL A 87 21.17 -1.67 -10.75
C VAL A 87 21.10 -0.58 -9.68
N ALA A 88 19.90 -0.16 -9.30
CA ALA A 88 19.72 0.84 -8.27
C ALA A 88 20.16 0.33 -6.87
N SER A 89 19.98 -0.97 -6.57
CA SER A 89 20.51 -1.57 -5.34
C SER A 89 22.02 -1.54 -5.29
N VAL A 90 22.69 -1.86 -6.41
CA VAL A 90 24.15 -1.78 -6.54
C VAL A 90 24.62 -0.33 -6.46
N ALA A 91 23.94 0.60 -7.12
CA ALA A 91 24.28 2.04 -7.02
C ALA A 91 24.19 2.55 -5.57
N GLY A 92 23.15 2.14 -4.84
CA GLY A 92 23.01 2.47 -3.42
C GLY A 92 24.11 1.87 -2.53
N LEU A 93 24.59 0.64 -2.85
CA LEU A 93 25.70 -0.01 -2.13
C LEU A 93 26.98 0.84 -2.18
N PHE A 94 27.28 1.42 -3.35
CA PHE A 94 28.47 2.25 -3.57
C PHE A 94 28.20 3.74 -3.38
N ALA A 95 27.07 4.14 -2.79
CA ALA A 95 26.75 5.54 -2.58
C ALA A 95 27.81 6.23 -1.67
N PRO A 96 28.47 7.28 -2.16
CA PRO A 96 29.47 8.03 -1.38
C PRO A 96 28.82 9.04 -0.42
N ASP A 97 27.60 9.46 -0.71
CA ASP A 97 26.87 10.50 0.00
C ASP A 97 25.36 10.18 0.07
N ILE A 98 24.65 10.96 0.88
CA ILE A 98 23.22 10.78 1.11
C ILE A 98 22.39 11.07 -0.15
N HIS A 99 22.76 11.98 -1.01
CA HIS A 99 22.00 12.34 -2.20
C HIS A 99 21.99 11.20 -3.21
N THR A 100 23.17 10.60 -3.44
CA THR A 100 23.31 9.39 -4.27
C THR A 100 22.48 8.24 -3.72
N LEU A 101 22.51 8.01 -2.40
CA LEU A 101 21.70 6.97 -1.76
C LEU A 101 20.20 7.24 -1.97
N VAL A 102 19.73 8.47 -1.74
CA VAL A 102 18.33 8.86 -1.88
C VAL A 102 17.83 8.61 -3.32
N VAL A 103 18.61 9.02 -4.32
CA VAL A 103 18.28 8.81 -5.74
C VAL A 103 18.25 7.31 -6.07
N ALA A 104 19.25 6.55 -5.62
CA ALA A 104 19.30 5.11 -5.80
C ALA A 104 18.07 4.43 -5.19
N ARG A 105 17.65 4.83 -3.99
CA ARG A 105 16.47 4.30 -3.29
C ARG A 105 15.17 4.57 -4.04
N PHE A 106 15.03 5.75 -4.67
CA PHE A 106 13.87 6.05 -5.52
C PHE A 106 13.77 5.08 -6.71
N PHE A 107 14.87 4.91 -7.47
CA PHE A 107 14.87 4.01 -8.63
C PHE A 107 14.78 2.54 -8.22
N GLN A 108 15.35 2.17 -7.08
CA GLN A 108 15.18 0.83 -6.50
C GLN A 108 13.70 0.53 -6.22
N ALA A 109 12.98 1.46 -5.61
CA ALA A 109 11.55 1.32 -5.34
C ALA A 109 10.72 1.26 -6.63
N LEU A 110 11.03 2.16 -7.58
CA LEU A 110 10.40 2.17 -8.89
C LEU A 110 10.54 0.78 -9.54
N GLY A 111 11.75 0.22 -9.56
CA GLY A 111 12.01 -1.12 -10.09
C GLY A 111 11.28 -2.22 -9.32
N GLY A 112 11.34 -2.21 -7.99
CA GLY A 112 10.70 -3.20 -7.11
C GLY A 112 9.18 -3.22 -7.19
N CYS A 113 8.57 -2.09 -7.54
CA CYS A 113 7.13 -1.97 -7.78
C CYS A 113 6.64 -2.85 -8.93
N SER A 114 7.51 -3.17 -9.91
CA SER A 114 7.17 -4.02 -11.05
C SER A 114 6.61 -5.38 -10.60
N GLY A 115 7.26 -6.02 -9.64
CA GLY A 115 6.81 -7.30 -9.07
C GLY A 115 5.43 -7.18 -8.41
N LEU A 116 5.22 -6.11 -7.63
CA LEU A 116 3.96 -5.87 -6.92
C LEU A 116 2.76 -5.70 -7.87
N VAL A 117 2.94 -4.96 -8.97
CA VAL A 117 1.88 -4.65 -9.94
C VAL A 117 1.67 -5.81 -10.92
N LEU A 118 2.77 -6.32 -11.49
CA LEU A 118 2.69 -7.25 -12.60
C LEU A 118 2.39 -8.69 -12.17
N ALA A 119 2.82 -9.12 -10.98
CA ALA A 119 2.41 -10.40 -10.44
C ALA A 119 0.88 -10.48 -10.27
N ARG A 120 0.24 -9.42 -9.79
CA ARG A 120 -1.23 -9.34 -9.69
C ARG A 120 -1.91 -9.37 -11.06
N ALA A 121 -1.32 -8.70 -12.05
CA ALA A 121 -1.82 -8.73 -13.41
C ALA A 121 -1.69 -10.14 -14.03
N MET A 122 -0.54 -10.80 -13.90
CA MET A 122 -0.28 -12.16 -14.39
C MET A 122 -1.23 -13.18 -13.75
N ILE A 123 -1.52 -13.06 -12.44
CA ILE A 123 -2.51 -13.92 -11.76
C ILE A 123 -3.89 -13.77 -12.42
N ARG A 124 -4.33 -12.55 -12.68
CA ARG A 124 -5.63 -12.30 -13.34
C ARG A 124 -5.68 -12.77 -14.78
N ASP A 125 -4.56 -12.65 -15.51
CA ASP A 125 -4.47 -13.04 -16.91
C ASP A 125 -4.46 -14.56 -17.10
N THR A 126 -4.08 -15.35 -16.07
CA THR A 126 -3.84 -16.79 -16.15
C THR A 126 -4.77 -17.64 -15.29
N SER A 127 -5.62 -17.05 -14.46
CA SER A 127 -6.49 -17.77 -13.53
C SER A 127 -7.95 -17.38 -13.69
N GLN A 128 -8.87 -18.33 -13.46
CA GLN A 128 -10.31 -18.05 -13.38
C GLN A 128 -10.64 -17.26 -12.10
N SER A 129 -11.78 -16.58 -12.06
CA SER A 129 -12.13 -15.63 -11.00
C SER A 129 -11.91 -16.13 -9.57
N HIS A 130 -12.35 -17.36 -9.26
CA HIS A 130 -12.21 -17.93 -7.91
C HIS A 130 -10.74 -18.27 -7.57
N GLU A 131 -10.02 -18.86 -8.52
CA GLU A 131 -8.59 -19.19 -8.35
C GLU A 131 -7.74 -17.92 -8.29
N ALA A 132 -8.05 -16.92 -9.12
CA ALA A 132 -7.38 -15.61 -9.08
C ALA A 132 -7.52 -14.96 -7.70
N ALA A 133 -8.73 -14.97 -7.12
CA ALA A 133 -8.96 -14.43 -5.78
C ALA A 133 -8.11 -15.15 -4.72
N ARG A 134 -8.05 -16.48 -4.75
CA ARG A 134 -7.23 -17.29 -3.84
C ARG A 134 -5.73 -16.98 -3.98
N ARG A 135 -5.23 -16.91 -5.21
CA ARG A 135 -3.81 -16.61 -5.50
C ARG A 135 -3.43 -15.20 -5.10
N LEU A 136 -4.30 -14.22 -5.35
CA LEU A 136 -4.10 -12.84 -4.90
C LEU A 136 -4.11 -12.72 -3.37
N ALA A 137 -4.96 -13.46 -2.66
CA ALA A 137 -4.96 -13.50 -1.21
C ALA A 137 -3.64 -14.05 -0.65
N LEU A 138 -3.11 -15.13 -1.22
CA LEU A 138 -1.83 -15.72 -0.81
C LEU A 138 -0.64 -14.78 -1.10
N THR A 139 -0.61 -14.11 -2.25
CA THR A 139 0.43 -13.10 -2.53
C THR A 139 0.34 -11.89 -1.60
N ASN A 140 -0.86 -11.47 -1.23
CA ASN A 140 -1.06 -10.39 -0.25
C ASN A 140 -0.56 -10.76 1.15
N LEU A 141 -0.71 -12.02 1.60
CA LEU A 141 -0.12 -12.48 2.86
C LEU A 141 1.40 -12.31 2.88
N LEU A 142 2.08 -12.61 1.76
CA LEU A 142 3.52 -12.40 1.63
C LEU A 142 3.89 -10.92 1.68
N VAL A 143 3.12 -10.05 1.02
CA VAL A 143 3.34 -8.59 1.08
C VAL A 143 3.22 -8.07 2.50
N THR A 144 2.23 -8.54 3.25
CA THR A 144 2.02 -8.11 4.66
C THR A 144 3.02 -8.72 5.62
N ALA A 145 3.69 -9.82 5.27
CA ALA A 145 4.80 -10.39 6.06
C ALA A 145 6.08 -9.53 5.95
N GLY A 146 6.28 -8.80 4.85
CA GLY A 146 7.46 -7.97 4.62
C GLY A 146 7.77 -7.00 5.76
N PRO A 147 6.82 -6.15 6.17
CA PRO A 147 7.01 -5.22 7.29
C PRO A 147 7.36 -5.90 8.63
N ALA A 148 6.98 -7.16 8.84
CA ALA A 148 7.31 -7.90 10.06
C ALA A 148 8.72 -8.50 10.01
N VAL A 149 9.05 -9.15 8.90
CA VAL A 149 10.28 -9.95 8.78
C VAL A 149 11.47 -9.09 8.35
N ALA A 150 11.26 -8.13 7.44
CA ALA A 150 12.33 -7.33 6.88
C ALA A 150 13.09 -6.49 7.91
N PRO A 151 12.47 -5.80 8.89
CA PRO A 151 13.22 -5.08 9.92
C PRO A 151 14.06 -5.99 10.82
N LEU A 152 13.61 -7.21 11.10
CA LEU A 152 14.38 -8.19 11.89
C LEU A 152 15.68 -8.56 11.15
N ILE A 153 15.56 -8.91 9.87
CA ILE A 153 16.70 -9.23 9.01
C ILE A 153 17.62 -8.01 8.88
N GLY A 154 17.04 -6.83 8.60
CA GLY A 154 17.81 -5.59 8.43
C GLY A 154 18.55 -5.16 9.67
N GLY A 155 17.91 -5.26 10.83
CA GLY A 155 18.54 -4.97 12.12
C GLY A 155 19.71 -5.90 12.42
N GLY A 156 19.54 -7.21 12.19
CA GLY A 156 20.62 -8.21 12.37
C GLY A 156 21.80 -7.98 11.40
N LEU A 157 21.51 -7.79 10.12
CA LEU A 157 22.54 -7.52 9.11
C LEU A 157 23.32 -6.23 9.42
N SER A 158 22.60 -5.16 9.77
CA SER A 158 23.21 -3.88 10.10
C SER A 158 24.08 -3.94 11.36
N ALA A 159 23.66 -4.70 12.38
CA ALA A 159 24.39 -4.84 13.62
C ALA A 159 25.67 -5.67 13.45
N LEU A 160 25.64 -6.73 12.62
CA LEU A 160 26.78 -7.64 12.46
C LEU A 160 27.81 -7.17 11.42
N TRP A 161 27.35 -6.61 10.30
CA TRP A 161 28.20 -6.33 9.12
C TRP A 161 28.02 -4.90 8.56
N GLY A 162 27.26 -4.08 9.24
CA GLY A 162 26.99 -2.70 8.82
C GLY A 162 25.84 -2.57 7.80
N TRP A 163 25.31 -1.35 7.66
CA TRP A 163 24.11 -1.06 6.89
C TRP A 163 24.21 -1.36 5.38
N ARG A 164 25.44 -1.27 4.81
CA ARG A 164 25.66 -1.56 3.39
C ARG A 164 25.37 -3.02 3.03
N THR A 165 25.51 -3.94 3.97
CA THR A 165 25.20 -5.38 3.77
C THR A 165 23.73 -5.60 3.40
N ILE A 166 22.84 -4.72 3.84
CA ILE A 166 21.43 -4.75 3.44
C ILE A 166 21.31 -4.55 1.92
N LEU A 167 22.08 -3.62 1.36
CA LEU A 167 22.06 -3.34 -0.08
C LEU A 167 22.72 -4.46 -0.90
N VAL A 168 23.72 -5.16 -0.33
CA VAL A 168 24.24 -6.41 -0.91
C VAL A 168 23.12 -7.46 -0.99
N GLY A 169 22.40 -7.68 0.10
CA GLY A 169 21.27 -8.61 0.13
C GLY A 169 20.16 -8.25 -0.87
N LEU A 170 19.81 -6.96 -0.99
CA LEU A 170 18.83 -6.49 -1.95
C LEU A 170 19.32 -6.63 -3.41
N SER A 171 20.61 -6.41 -3.66
CA SER A 171 21.21 -6.65 -4.98
C SER A 171 21.16 -8.13 -5.36
N ALA A 172 21.49 -9.01 -4.43
CA ALA A 172 21.41 -10.46 -4.61
C ALA A 172 19.97 -10.92 -4.87
N LEU A 173 19.01 -10.38 -4.09
CA LEU A 173 17.57 -10.62 -4.30
C LEU A 173 17.13 -10.15 -5.70
N GLY A 174 17.59 -8.98 -6.13
CA GLY A 174 17.28 -8.44 -7.46
C GLY A 174 17.81 -9.33 -8.59
N VAL A 175 19.07 -9.77 -8.52
CA VAL A 175 19.68 -10.71 -9.47
C VAL A 175 18.91 -12.04 -9.48
N ALA A 176 18.62 -12.60 -8.32
CA ALA A 176 17.87 -13.85 -8.19
C ALA A 176 16.48 -13.74 -8.83
N ASN A 177 15.74 -12.68 -8.51
CA ASN A 177 14.41 -12.43 -9.06
C ASN A 177 14.43 -12.21 -10.58
N PHE A 178 15.40 -11.44 -11.07
CA PHE A 178 15.58 -11.22 -12.51
C PHE A 178 15.86 -12.55 -13.24
N THR A 179 16.81 -13.34 -12.73
CA THR A 179 17.18 -14.62 -13.32
C THR A 179 16.03 -15.61 -13.30
N MET A 180 15.33 -15.75 -12.15
CA MET A 180 14.18 -16.64 -12.05
C MET A 180 13.04 -16.19 -12.96
N ALA A 181 12.74 -14.89 -13.03
CA ALA A 181 11.72 -14.37 -13.94
C ALA A 181 12.12 -14.59 -15.41
N TRP A 182 13.40 -14.40 -15.75
CA TRP A 182 13.91 -14.66 -17.10
C TRP A 182 13.75 -16.11 -17.53
N LEU A 183 14.08 -17.05 -16.65
CA LEU A 183 14.08 -18.48 -16.94
C LEU A 183 12.68 -19.13 -16.85
N LEU A 184 11.86 -18.71 -15.89
CA LEU A 184 10.64 -19.43 -15.52
C LEU A 184 9.34 -18.75 -15.97
N LEU A 185 9.35 -17.43 -16.29
CA LEU A 185 8.13 -16.74 -16.69
C LEU A 185 7.98 -16.69 -18.20
N GLU A 186 6.81 -17.09 -18.67
CA GLU A 186 6.35 -16.86 -20.04
C GLU A 186 5.48 -15.58 -20.10
N GLU A 187 5.29 -15.05 -21.34
CA GLU A 187 4.40 -13.91 -21.54
C GLU A 187 2.94 -14.32 -21.28
N THR A 188 2.28 -13.57 -20.42
CA THR A 188 0.88 -13.86 -20.01
C THR A 188 -0.14 -12.89 -20.61
N ARG A 189 0.30 -11.80 -21.26
CA ARG A 189 -0.60 -10.80 -21.82
C ARG A 189 -1.56 -11.41 -22.85
N PRO A 190 -2.88 -11.19 -22.72
CA PRO A 190 -3.85 -11.58 -23.75
C PRO A 190 -3.60 -10.80 -25.05
N GLU A 191 -3.63 -11.47 -26.21
CA GLU A 191 -3.39 -10.83 -27.53
C GLU A 191 -4.36 -9.70 -27.87
N ALA A 192 -5.55 -9.67 -27.24
CA ALA A 192 -6.65 -8.75 -27.56
C ALA A 192 -6.64 -7.40 -26.82
N LEU A 193 -5.69 -7.15 -25.92
CA LEU A 193 -5.73 -5.95 -25.06
C LEU A 193 -4.77 -4.85 -25.56
N PHE A 194 -5.07 -4.22 -26.68
CA PHE A 194 -4.55 -2.88 -26.98
C PHE A 194 -5.45 -1.81 -26.34
N VAL A 195 -5.26 -1.54 -25.06
CA VAL A 195 -5.88 -0.38 -24.42
C VAL A 195 -5.02 0.84 -24.74
N SER A 196 -5.60 1.84 -25.38
CA SER A 196 -4.85 3.05 -25.72
C SER A 196 -4.51 3.85 -24.46
N ALA A 197 -3.35 4.50 -24.44
CA ALA A 197 -2.92 5.34 -23.31
C ALA A 197 -3.93 6.45 -23.00
N SER A 198 -4.64 6.96 -24.01
CA SER A 198 -5.70 7.96 -23.85
C SER A 198 -6.92 7.44 -23.09
N ARG A 199 -7.20 6.14 -23.14
CA ARG A 199 -8.27 5.53 -22.34
C ARG A 199 -7.87 5.45 -20.87
N TYR A 200 -6.64 5.03 -20.55
CA TYR A 200 -6.14 5.04 -19.17
C TYR A 200 -6.15 6.46 -18.59
N ALA A 201 -5.65 7.45 -19.35
CA ALA A 201 -5.68 8.84 -18.90
C ALA A 201 -7.09 9.33 -18.59
N ARG A 202 -8.08 9.01 -19.44
CA ARG A 202 -9.50 9.35 -19.19
C ARG A 202 -10.06 8.65 -17.97
N ASP A 203 -9.75 7.37 -17.77
CA ASP A 203 -10.21 6.59 -16.62
C ASP A 203 -9.60 7.14 -15.32
N TYR A 204 -8.30 7.49 -15.31
CA TYR A 204 -7.65 8.15 -14.18
C TYR A 204 -8.26 9.51 -13.87
N VAL A 205 -8.47 10.37 -14.88
CA VAL A 205 -9.11 11.68 -14.69
C VAL A 205 -10.54 11.54 -14.19
N GLY A 206 -11.29 10.56 -14.71
CA GLY A 206 -12.64 10.25 -14.26
C GLY A 206 -12.70 9.85 -12.77
N LEU A 207 -11.77 9.00 -12.31
CA LEU A 207 -11.65 8.60 -10.92
C LEU A 207 -11.20 9.77 -10.02
N LEU A 208 -10.22 10.57 -10.46
CA LEU A 208 -9.73 11.73 -9.70
C LEU A 208 -10.78 12.86 -9.60
N ARG A 209 -11.77 12.92 -10.51
CA ARG A 209 -12.91 13.84 -10.41
C ARG A 209 -14.03 13.30 -9.52
N SER A 210 -14.02 12.02 -9.19
CA SER A 210 -15.02 11.40 -8.31
C SER A 210 -14.75 11.74 -6.86
N ARG A 211 -15.60 12.59 -6.24
CA ARG A 211 -15.51 12.92 -4.80
C ARG A 211 -15.59 11.68 -3.91
N GLN A 212 -16.37 10.68 -4.33
CA GLN A 212 -16.50 9.43 -3.60
C GLN A 212 -15.22 8.61 -3.64
N PHE A 213 -14.59 8.48 -4.84
CA PHE A 213 -13.30 7.79 -4.98
C PHE A 213 -12.21 8.48 -4.19
N LEU A 214 -12.05 9.80 -4.36
CA LEU A 214 -11.04 10.59 -3.64
C LEU A 214 -11.22 10.48 -2.12
N GLY A 215 -12.44 10.57 -1.62
CA GLY A 215 -12.70 10.45 -0.18
C GLY A 215 -12.30 9.09 0.39
N TYR A 216 -12.59 7.97 -0.32
CA TYR A 216 -12.12 6.66 0.12
C TYR A 216 -10.64 6.42 -0.15
N ALA A 217 -10.07 6.99 -1.23
CA ALA A 217 -8.65 6.83 -1.55
C ALA A 217 -7.77 7.62 -0.58
N VAL A 218 -8.06 8.90 -0.34
CA VAL A 218 -7.30 9.74 0.60
C VAL A 218 -7.55 9.26 2.05
N GLY A 219 -8.82 9.00 2.41
CA GLY A 219 -9.15 8.49 3.74
C GLY A 219 -8.49 7.15 4.02
N GLY A 220 -8.54 6.21 3.07
CA GLY A 220 -7.87 4.92 3.18
C GLY A 220 -6.35 5.05 3.21
N ALA A 221 -5.77 5.93 2.39
CA ALA A 221 -4.35 6.23 2.42
C ALA A 221 -3.92 6.74 3.80
N CYS A 222 -4.55 7.80 4.30
CA CYS A 222 -4.23 8.36 5.62
C CYS A 222 -4.43 7.35 6.77
N ALA A 223 -5.53 6.58 6.74
CA ALA A 223 -5.82 5.60 7.78
C ALA A 223 -4.82 4.42 7.81
N THR A 224 -4.28 4.02 6.64
CA THR A 224 -3.51 2.77 6.54
C THR A 224 -2.01 2.97 6.41
N THR A 225 -1.56 4.11 5.88
CA THR A 225 -0.13 4.33 5.62
C THR A 225 0.52 5.35 6.54
N SER A 226 -0.23 6.05 7.39
CA SER A 226 0.33 6.96 8.39
C SER A 226 1.28 6.26 9.37
N LEU A 227 1.06 4.96 9.65
CA LEU A 227 1.97 4.15 10.46
C LEU A 227 3.43 4.19 9.96
N TYR A 228 3.65 4.39 8.66
CA TYR A 228 5.01 4.51 8.11
C TYR A 228 5.78 5.72 8.64
N ALA A 229 5.07 6.81 8.97
CA ALA A 229 5.68 7.96 9.62
C ALA A 229 6.25 7.60 11.01
N PHE A 230 5.55 6.77 11.78
CA PHE A 230 6.09 6.26 13.05
C PHE A 230 7.21 5.25 12.81
N ILE A 231 7.03 4.28 11.89
CA ILE A 231 8.02 3.22 11.63
C ILE A 231 9.38 3.84 11.28
N THR A 232 9.42 4.91 10.49
CA THR A 232 10.67 5.58 10.10
C THR A 232 11.31 6.37 11.23
N CYS A 233 10.52 6.97 12.11
CA CYS A 233 11.00 7.67 13.31
C CYS A 233 11.35 6.70 14.47
N ALA A 234 10.80 5.50 14.47
CA ALA A 234 10.92 4.54 15.59
C ALA A 234 12.38 4.21 15.99
N PRO A 235 13.33 3.99 15.06
CA PRO A 235 14.73 3.75 15.44
C PRO A 235 15.34 4.90 16.24
N PHE A 236 15.07 6.15 15.85
CA PHE A 236 15.55 7.33 16.55
C PHE A 236 14.88 7.49 17.93
N ILE A 237 13.59 7.17 18.04
CA ILE A 237 12.86 7.16 19.31
C ILE A 237 13.40 6.10 20.25
N PHE A 238 13.59 4.88 19.77
CA PHE A 238 13.99 3.72 20.59
C PHE A 238 15.47 3.77 20.95
N ILE A 239 16.37 4.07 20.01
CA ILE A 239 17.80 4.04 20.23
C ILE A 239 18.28 5.31 20.92
N ASP A 240 17.97 6.49 20.35
CA ASP A 240 18.56 7.75 20.81
C ASP A 240 17.87 8.31 22.06
N ARG A 241 16.54 8.11 22.20
CA ARG A 241 15.78 8.67 23.34
C ARG A 241 15.59 7.64 24.46
N LEU A 242 15.26 6.38 24.14
CA LEU A 242 14.97 5.32 25.12
C LEU A 242 16.15 4.40 25.40
N HIS A 243 17.28 4.61 24.74
CA HIS A 243 18.52 3.83 24.86
C HIS A 243 18.31 2.30 24.70
N VAL A 244 17.37 1.90 23.85
CA VAL A 244 17.09 0.51 23.52
C VAL A 244 18.17 -0.02 22.56
N ALA A 245 18.60 -1.27 22.76
CA ALA A 245 19.56 -1.91 21.86
C ALA A 245 19.04 -1.96 20.41
N SER A 246 19.86 -1.59 19.44
CA SER A 246 19.51 -1.55 18.01
C SER A 246 18.93 -2.87 17.49
N ALA A 247 19.45 -4.01 17.99
CA ALA A 247 18.94 -5.33 17.64
C ALA A 247 17.48 -5.57 18.06
N SER A 248 17.00 -4.90 19.12
CA SER A 248 15.62 -5.06 19.62
C SER A 248 14.61 -4.23 18.85
N VAL A 249 15.03 -3.19 18.11
CA VAL A 249 14.13 -2.33 17.34
C VAL A 249 13.31 -3.13 16.33
N GLY A 250 13.95 -4.08 15.62
CA GLY A 250 13.27 -4.97 14.68
C GLY A 250 12.16 -5.79 15.34
N LEU A 251 12.38 -6.27 16.58
CA LEU A 251 11.38 -7.03 17.34
C LEU A 251 10.15 -6.17 17.67
N TYR A 252 10.36 -4.93 18.13
CA TYR A 252 9.25 -4.01 18.42
C TYR A 252 8.46 -3.63 17.16
N LEU A 253 9.14 -3.40 16.04
CA LEU A 253 8.46 -3.15 14.77
C LEU A 253 7.66 -4.39 14.30
N ALA A 254 8.20 -5.59 14.47
CA ALA A 254 7.47 -6.84 14.18
C ALA A 254 6.22 -7.00 15.05
N LEU A 255 6.31 -6.63 16.34
CA LEU A 255 5.16 -6.61 17.25
C LEU A 255 4.08 -5.65 16.77
N LEU A 256 4.41 -4.44 16.30
CA LEU A 256 3.44 -3.52 15.73
C LEU A 256 2.76 -4.08 14.48
N VAL A 257 3.51 -4.76 13.62
CA VAL A 257 2.95 -5.40 12.41
C VAL A 257 2.01 -6.55 12.78
N SER A 258 2.26 -7.28 13.88
CA SER A 258 1.31 -8.30 14.37
C SER A 258 -0.04 -7.69 14.74
N GLY A 259 -0.08 -6.43 15.18
CA GLY A 259 -1.31 -5.66 15.37
C GLY A 259 -2.09 -5.46 14.05
N ILE A 260 -1.41 -5.20 12.93
CA ILE A 260 -2.04 -5.13 11.60
C ILE A 260 -2.70 -6.47 11.24
N TRP A 261 -2.03 -7.58 11.50
CA TRP A 261 -2.59 -8.90 11.23
C TRP A 261 -3.81 -9.19 12.09
N LEU A 262 -3.74 -8.87 13.40
CA LEU A 262 -4.89 -9.00 14.28
C LEU A 262 -6.07 -8.14 13.81
N GLY A 263 -5.84 -6.89 13.42
CA GLY A 263 -6.86 -6.01 12.86
C GLY A 263 -7.47 -6.55 11.57
N SER A 264 -6.67 -7.11 10.68
CA SER A 264 -7.13 -7.74 9.44
C SER A 264 -7.95 -9.00 9.69
N LEU A 265 -7.59 -9.81 10.68
CA LEU A 265 -8.36 -10.97 11.13
C LEU A 265 -9.71 -10.54 11.70
N LEU A 266 -9.73 -9.53 12.58
CA LEU A 266 -10.98 -8.96 13.12
C LEU A 266 -11.86 -8.41 11.99
N ALA A 267 -11.27 -7.74 10.99
CA ALA A 267 -12.00 -7.24 9.83
C ALA A 267 -12.67 -8.39 9.07
N SER A 268 -11.97 -9.50 8.82
CA SER A 268 -12.52 -10.65 8.09
C SER A 268 -13.75 -11.26 8.76
N GLN A 269 -13.84 -11.21 10.08
CA GLN A 269 -14.95 -11.75 10.86
C GLN A 269 -16.10 -10.74 11.03
N LEU A 270 -15.77 -9.45 11.20
CA LEU A 270 -16.74 -8.43 11.55
C LEU A 270 -17.37 -7.71 10.35
N ILE A 271 -16.69 -7.67 9.20
CA ILE A 271 -17.21 -6.99 7.99
C ILE A 271 -18.56 -7.56 7.53
N ALA A 272 -18.80 -8.85 7.72
CA ALA A 272 -20.06 -9.48 7.38
C ALA A 272 -21.25 -9.00 8.25
N ARG A 273 -20.97 -8.51 9.48
CA ARG A 273 -21.99 -8.08 10.46
C ARG A 273 -22.29 -6.59 10.40
N PHE A 274 -21.42 -5.78 9.82
CA PHE A 274 -21.53 -4.33 9.77
C PHE A 274 -21.48 -3.78 8.35
N SER A 275 -22.08 -2.61 8.10
CA SER A 275 -21.87 -1.94 6.84
C SER A 275 -20.39 -1.51 6.70
N LEU A 276 -19.77 -1.78 5.55
CA LEU A 276 -18.36 -1.44 5.26
C LEU A 276 -18.00 0.00 5.63
N THR A 277 -18.92 0.95 5.37
CA THR A 277 -18.69 2.36 5.68
C THR A 277 -18.64 2.64 7.18
N ARG A 278 -19.54 2.01 7.98
CA ARG A 278 -19.48 2.13 9.44
C ARG A 278 -18.24 1.47 9.99
N PHE A 279 -17.90 0.31 9.46
CA PHE A 279 -16.73 -0.46 9.90
C PHE A 279 -15.43 0.32 9.71
N VAL A 280 -15.19 0.93 8.52
CA VAL A 280 -13.97 1.70 8.27
C VAL A 280 -13.86 2.94 9.14
N VAL A 281 -14.99 3.61 9.42
CA VAL A 281 -15.04 4.79 10.31
C VAL A 281 -14.68 4.41 11.75
N VAL A 282 -15.24 3.31 12.28
CA VAL A 282 -14.95 2.81 13.64
C VAL A 282 -13.50 2.32 13.74
N ALA A 283 -13.02 1.55 12.77
CA ALA A 283 -11.63 1.09 12.74
C ALA A 283 -10.64 2.25 12.75
N ASN A 284 -10.89 3.29 11.94
CA ASN A 284 -10.05 4.49 11.95
C ASN A 284 -10.16 5.28 13.26
N ALA A 285 -11.35 5.34 13.90
CA ALA A 285 -11.52 6.00 15.19
C ALA A 285 -10.65 5.35 16.28
N VAL A 286 -10.50 4.02 16.28
CA VAL A 286 -9.56 3.31 17.18
C VAL A 286 -8.12 3.82 16.97
N SER A 287 -7.69 3.96 15.72
CA SER A 287 -6.36 4.52 15.41
C SER A 287 -6.22 5.97 15.85
N VAL A 288 -7.26 6.80 15.66
CA VAL A 288 -7.25 8.22 16.11
C VAL A 288 -7.10 8.32 17.63
N VAL A 289 -7.85 7.53 18.39
CA VAL A 289 -7.75 7.50 19.87
C VAL A 289 -6.35 7.05 20.30
N ALA A 290 -5.81 6.02 19.68
CA ALA A 290 -4.47 5.53 19.98
C ALA A 290 -3.38 6.59 19.65
N ALA A 291 -3.49 7.29 18.51
CA ALA A 291 -2.58 8.38 18.15
C ALA A 291 -2.69 9.57 19.12
N ALA A 292 -3.91 9.94 19.54
CA ALA A 292 -4.14 10.99 20.54
C ALA A 292 -3.53 10.60 21.89
N SER A 293 -3.68 9.34 22.31
CA SER A 293 -3.05 8.82 23.54
C SER A 293 -1.52 8.86 23.45
N PHE A 294 -0.95 8.45 22.32
CA PHE A 294 0.49 8.53 22.10
C PHE A 294 0.99 9.98 22.18
N LEU A 295 0.32 10.91 21.51
CA LEU A 295 0.66 12.34 21.58
C LEU A 295 0.54 12.87 23.02
N GLY A 296 -0.51 12.47 23.75
CA GLY A 296 -0.70 12.82 25.16
C GLY A 296 0.47 12.36 26.05
N PHE A 297 0.93 11.11 25.89
CA PHE A 297 2.11 10.62 26.61
C PHE A 297 3.38 11.38 26.27
N VAL A 298 3.55 11.78 25.00
CA VAL A 298 4.70 12.56 24.56
C VAL A 298 4.69 13.96 25.17
N ILE A 299 3.53 14.64 25.17
CA ILE A 299 3.37 15.99 25.74
C ILE A 299 3.57 15.98 27.27
N ALA A 300 3.06 14.92 27.93
CA ALA A 300 3.20 14.76 29.38
C ALA A 300 4.60 14.31 29.82
N ASP A 301 5.54 14.13 28.89
CA ASP A 301 6.88 13.55 29.08
C ASP A 301 6.86 12.16 29.79
N ARG A 302 5.78 11.41 29.53
CA ARG A 302 5.58 10.03 30.04
C ARG A 302 5.66 8.98 28.93
N ALA A 303 6.30 9.27 27.82
CA ALA A 303 6.48 8.39 26.67
C ALA A 303 7.48 7.27 26.96
N THR A 304 7.10 6.32 27.83
CA THR A 304 7.88 5.11 28.12
C THR A 304 7.77 4.10 26.98
N LEU A 305 8.69 3.12 26.92
CA LEU A 305 8.67 2.06 25.91
C LEU A 305 7.32 1.32 25.88
N VAL A 306 6.78 0.98 27.04
CA VAL A 306 5.48 0.29 27.15
C VAL A 306 4.33 1.15 26.66
N ALA A 307 4.32 2.44 27.00
CA ALA A 307 3.28 3.38 26.55
C ALA A 307 3.30 3.54 25.03
N ILE A 308 4.49 3.69 24.43
CA ILE A 308 4.65 3.82 22.98
C ILE A 308 4.22 2.53 22.26
N ILE A 309 4.73 1.39 22.68
CA ILE A 309 4.41 0.10 22.05
C ILE A 309 2.92 -0.21 22.21
N GLY A 310 2.34 -0.01 23.40
CA GLY A 310 0.93 -0.28 23.66
C GLY A 310 -0.01 0.58 22.80
N THR A 311 0.22 1.89 22.75
CA THR A 311 -0.58 2.81 21.92
C THR A 311 -0.40 2.52 20.44
N MET A 312 0.82 2.27 19.97
CA MET A 312 1.11 1.99 18.57
C MET A 312 0.63 0.60 18.13
N PHE A 313 0.59 -0.39 19.02
CA PHE A 313 -0.05 -1.68 18.75
C PHE A 313 -1.55 -1.53 18.50
N VAL A 314 -2.26 -0.80 19.38
CA VAL A 314 -3.69 -0.50 19.20
C VAL A 314 -3.92 0.29 17.92
N PHE A 315 -3.06 1.26 17.62
CA PHE A 315 -3.07 1.99 16.34
C PHE A 315 -2.99 1.03 15.15
N SER A 316 -2.04 0.09 15.19
CA SER A 316 -1.81 -0.90 14.13
C SER A 316 -3.00 -1.84 13.94
N VAL A 317 -3.71 -2.21 15.02
CA VAL A 317 -4.97 -2.98 14.93
C VAL A 317 -6.03 -2.20 14.14
N GLY A 318 -6.20 -0.90 14.42
CA GLY A 318 -7.11 -0.04 13.67
C GLY A 318 -6.72 0.09 12.19
N VAL A 319 -5.43 0.25 11.89
CA VAL A 319 -4.88 0.24 10.52
C VAL A 319 -5.24 -1.05 9.78
N GLY A 320 -4.95 -2.21 10.38
CA GLY A 320 -5.23 -3.52 9.79
C GLY A 320 -6.71 -3.76 9.55
N ALA A 321 -7.56 -3.29 10.45
CA ALA A 321 -9.00 -3.39 10.30
C ALA A 321 -9.55 -2.46 9.20
N ALA A 322 -9.03 -1.23 9.08
CA ALA A 322 -9.50 -0.26 8.09
C ALA A 322 -9.10 -0.61 6.64
N ALA A 323 -7.92 -1.22 6.44
CA ALA A 323 -7.30 -1.42 5.14
C ALA A 323 -8.18 -2.16 4.11
N PRO A 324 -8.74 -3.37 4.38
CA PRO A 324 -9.54 -4.09 3.40
C PRO A 324 -10.85 -3.36 3.08
N ALA A 325 -11.47 -2.74 4.06
CA ALA A 325 -12.75 -2.05 3.88
C ALA A 325 -12.58 -0.76 3.06
N ALA A 326 -11.51 0.02 3.29
CA ALA A 326 -11.20 1.22 2.53
C ALA A 326 -10.90 0.90 1.07
N LEU A 327 -10.09 -0.12 0.80
CA LEU A 327 -9.78 -0.59 -0.56
C LEU A 327 -11.05 -1.01 -1.31
N VAL A 328 -11.87 -1.89 -0.71
CA VAL A 328 -13.10 -2.37 -1.34
C VAL A 328 -14.03 -1.20 -1.67
N LYS A 329 -14.17 -0.23 -0.77
CA LYS A 329 -14.98 0.97 -1.01
C LYS A 329 -14.44 1.83 -2.15
N ALA A 330 -13.13 2.04 -2.23
CA ALA A 330 -12.51 2.82 -3.30
C ALA A 330 -12.71 2.17 -4.68
N ILE A 331 -12.43 0.86 -4.80
CA ILE A 331 -12.51 0.15 -6.09
C ILE A 331 -13.95 -0.10 -6.56
N SER A 332 -14.92 -0.13 -5.65
CA SER A 332 -16.34 -0.36 -5.96
C SER A 332 -17.07 0.89 -6.46
N VAL A 333 -16.44 2.07 -6.43
CA VAL A 333 -17.04 3.33 -6.92
C VAL A 333 -17.37 3.25 -8.41
N ASN A 334 -16.51 2.62 -9.20
CA ASN A 334 -16.77 2.38 -10.62
C ASN A 334 -16.39 0.95 -11.03
N PRO A 335 -17.36 0.03 -11.10
CA PRO A 335 -17.12 -1.38 -11.44
C PRO A 335 -16.49 -1.62 -12.81
N ARG A 336 -16.61 -0.65 -13.76
CA ARG A 336 -16.07 -0.79 -15.12
C ARG A 336 -14.55 -0.62 -15.19
N VAL A 337 -13.94 0.05 -14.20
CA VAL A 337 -12.51 0.39 -14.17
C VAL A 337 -11.82 -0.05 -12.87
N THR A 338 -12.24 -1.18 -12.31
CA THR A 338 -11.76 -1.70 -11.02
C THR A 338 -10.24 -1.86 -10.96
N GLY A 339 -9.62 -2.30 -12.06
CA GLY A 339 -8.16 -2.43 -12.17
C GLY A 339 -7.44 -1.09 -12.07
N THR A 340 -7.89 -0.11 -12.84
CA THR A 340 -7.39 1.27 -12.83
C THR A 340 -7.60 1.91 -11.45
N ALA A 341 -8.78 1.71 -10.85
CA ALA A 341 -9.10 2.22 -9.51
C ALA A 341 -8.19 1.61 -8.44
N SER A 342 -7.86 0.32 -8.52
CA SER A 342 -6.94 -0.34 -7.59
C SER A 342 -5.51 0.18 -7.71
N GLY A 343 -5.01 0.38 -8.94
CA GLY A 343 -3.68 0.95 -9.17
C GLY A 343 -3.58 2.40 -8.68
N LEU A 344 -4.60 3.22 -9.00
CA LEU A 344 -4.66 4.62 -8.56
C LEU A 344 -4.79 4.72 -7.03
N TYR A 345 -5.60 3.85 -6.40
CA TYR A 345 -5.71 3.79 -4.94
C TYR A 345 -4.35 3.50 -4.30
N GLY A 346 -3.62 2.50 -4.79
CA GLY A 346 -2.30 2.17 -4.27
C GLY A 346 -1.27 3.28 -4.49
N SER A 347 -1.33 3.99 -5.63
CA SER A 347 -0.49 5.15 -5.89
C SER A 347 -0.79 6.30 -4.91
N VAL A 348 -2.07 6.61 -4.67
CA VAL A 348 -2.49 7.62 -3.69
C VAL A 348 -2.02 7.21 -2.28
N GLN A 349 -2.16 5.93 -1.91
CA GLN A 349 -1.65 5.42 -0.63
C GLN A 349 -0.14 5.70 -0.47
N MET A 350 0.66 5.36 -1.47
CA MET A 350 2.10 5.55 -1.39
C MET A 350 2.49 7.03 -1.45
N ALA A 351 1.81 7.85 -2.23
CA ALA A 351 2.05 9.30 -2.26
C ALA A 351 1.76 9.95 -0.90
N VAL A 352 0.62 9.60 -0.28
CA VAL A 352 0.27 10.07 1.08
C VAL A 352 1.28 9.56 2.10
N ALA A 353 1.66 8.28 2.04
CA ALA A 353 2.67 7.69 2.93
C ALA A 353 4.00 8.46 2.88
N GLY A 354 4.53 8.70 1.67
CA GLY A 354 5.77 9.44 1.48
C GLY A 354 5.69 10.87 2.02
N THR A 355 4.55 11.55 1.81
CA THR A 355 4.30 12.89 2.36
C THR A 355 4.28 12.88 3.89
N LEU A 356 3.59 11.92 4.51
CA LEU A 356 3.49 11.82 5.97
C LEU A 356 4.84 11.48 6.60
N VAL A 357 5.64 10.59 5.98
CA VAL A 357 7.01 10.28 6.41
C VAL A 357 7.88 11.53 6.34
N MET A 358 7.84 12.27 5.23
CA MET A 358 8.61 13.51 5.08
C MET A 358 8.20 14.59 6.09
N LEU A 359 6.92 14.68 6.44
CA LEU A 359 6.45 15.64 7.46
C LEU A 359 6.93 15.24 8.86
N ALA A 360 6.90 13.95 9.20
CA ALA A 360 7.39 13.45 10.48
C ALA A 360 8.89 13.66 10.66
N GLY A 361 9.67 13.51 9.58
CA GLY A 361 11.11 13.67 9.59
C GLY A 361 11.61 15.12 9.76
N ARG A 362 10.74 16.12 9.55
CA ARG A 362 11.12 17.55 9.72
C ARG A 362 11.12 18.02 11.18
N GLY A 363 10.57 17.24 12.10
CA GLY A 363 10.47 17.62 13.50
C GLY A 363 11.78 17.42 14.26
N SER A 364 12.17 18.37 15.11
CA SER A 364 13.33 18.23 16.03
C SER A 364 13.14 17.14 17.09
N ASN A 365 11.88 16.79 17.41
CA ASN A 365 11.53 15.69 18.30
C ASN A 365 10.77 14.62 17.52
N PRO A 366 11.42 13.48 17.16
CA PRO A 366 10.81 12.44 16.35
C PRO A 366 9.52 11.83 16.93
N ALA A 367 9.44 11.72 18.27
CA ALA A 367 8.25 11.20 18.95
C ALA A 367 7.07 12.18 18.81
N PHE A 368 7.28 13.48 19.03
CA PHE A 368 6.25 14.50 18.89
C PHE A 368 5.81 14.65 17.42
N ALA A 369 6.76 14.69 16.50
CA ALA A 369 6.48 14.84 15.08
C ALA A 369 5.66 13.66 14.54
N SER A 370 6.09 12.42 14.84
CA SER A 370 5.35 11.23 14.41
C SER A 370 3.96 11.16 15.02
N ALA A 371 3.81 11.42 16.33
CA ALA A 371 2.51 11.40 17.00
C ALA A 371 1.54 12.44 16.43
N SER A 372 2.01 13.66 16.17
CA SER A 372 1.22 14.74 15.57
C SER A 372 0.78 14.41 14.14
N VAL A 373 1.68 13.85 13.33
CA VAL A 373 1.38 13.42 11.95
C VAL A 373 0.36 12.27 11.95
N LEU A 374 0.50 11.28 12.83
CA LEU A 374 -0.46 10.18 12.96
C LEU A 374 -1.85 10.68 13.31
N LEU A 375 -1.95 11.59 14.30
CA LEU A 375 -3.22 12.16 14.72
C LEU A 375 -3.85 12.98 13.60
N ALA A 376 -3.09 13.88 12.98
CA ALA A 376 -3.57 14.69 11.85
C ALA A 376 -4.07 13.81 10.68
N ALA A 377 -3.29 12.80 10.28
CA ALA A 377 -3.66 11.85 9.23
C ALA A 377 -4.94 11.07 9.60
N GLY A 378 -5.07 10.63 10.85
CA GLY A 378 -6.28 9.96 11.35
C GLY A 378 -7.53 10.84 11.27
N ILE A 379 -7.40 12.13 11.61
CA ILE A 379 -8.50 13.10 11.50
C ILE A 379 -8.85 13.35 10.02
N VAL A 380 -7.86 13.55 9.16
CA VAL A 380 -8.08 13.70 7.71
C VAL A 380 -8.79 12.47 7.14
N ALA A 381 -8.38 11.26 7.55
CA ALA A 381 -9.05 10.03 7.15
C ALA A 381 -10.52 10.02 7.57
N GLN A 382 -10.80 10.40 8.81
CA GLN A 382 -12.17 10.42 9.36
C GLN A 382 -13.08 11.37 8.58
N VAL A 383 -12.59 12.58 8.31
CA VAL A 383 -13.31 13.59 7.52
C VAL A 383 -13.52 13.10 6.08
N SER A 384 -12.49 12.52 5.46
CA SER A 384 -12.55 11.99 4.09
C SER A 384 -13.58 10.88 3.94
N PHE A 385 -13.67 9.94 4.91
CA PHE A 385 -14.69 8.89 4.92
C PHE A 385 -16.11 9.45 5.10
N TRP A 386 -16.26 10.51 5.88
CA TRP A 386 -17.53 11.20 6.08
C TRP A 386 -18.02 11.88 4.79
N LEU A 387 -17.14 12.61 4.11
CA LEU A 387 -17.43 13.27 2.84
C LEU A 387 -17.77 12.25 1.72
N ALA A 388 -17.02 11.14 1.65
CA ALA A 388 -17.28 10.06 0.70
C ALA A 388 -18.67 9.42 0.90
N ARG A 389 -19.12 9.30 2.16
CA ARG A 389 -20.44 8.78 2.51
C ARG A 389 -21.57 9.69 2.02
N GLY A 390 -21.40 11.01 2.15
CA GLY A 390 -22.37 12.01 1.68
C GLY A 390 -22.55 11.98 0.17
N ALA A 391 -21.44 11.91 -0.57
CA ALA A 391 -21.44 11.86 -2.03
C ALA A 391 -22.13 10.60 -2.60
N GLY A 392 -21.96 9.42 -1.93
CA GLY A 392 -22.63 8.19 -2.36
C GLY A 392 -24.14 8.20 -2.17
N ARG A 393 -24.65 8.89 -1.15
CA ARG A 393 -26.10 9.04 -0.93
C ARG A 393 -26.77 9.94 -1.94
N ALA A 394 -26.06 10.96 -2.42
CA ALA A 394 -26.56 11.89 -3.43
C ALA A 394 -26.77 11.25 -4.82
N LEU A 395 -25.97 10.22 -5.15
CA LEU A 395 -26.06 9.49 -6.43
C LEU A 395 -27.17 8.41 -6.44
N VAL A 396 -27.50 7.85 -5.29
CA VAL A 396 -28.51 6.78 -5.19
C VAL A 396 -29.94 7.31 -5.15
N LYS A 397 -30.15 8.53 -4.63
CA LYS A 397 -31.51 9.15 -4.53
C LYS A 397 -32.21 9.35 -5.88
N PRO A 398 -31.59 9.90 -6.93
CA PRO A 398 -32.29 10.14 -8.20
C PRO A 398 -32.64 8.87 -8.99
N GLU A 399 -31.84 7.81 -8.92
CA GLU A 399 -32.13 6.57 -9.67
C GLU A 399 -33.23 5.74 -9.04
N SER A 400 -33.32 5.69 -7.70
CA SER A 400 -34.40 4.96 -7.02
C SER A 400 -35.75 5.67 -7.16
N GLU A 401 -35.79 7.00 -7.18
CA GLU A 401 -37.01 7.76 -7.45
C GLU A 401 -37.46 7.67 -8.92
N ALA A 402 -36.50 7.65 -9.85
CA ALA A 402 -36.80 7.46 -11.28
C ALA A 402 -37.26 6.04 -11.61
N ALA A 403 -36.66 5.01 -10.98
CA ALA A 403 -37.09 3.63 -11.11
C ALA A 403 -38.48 3.41 -10.50
N SER A 404 -38.73 3.92 -9.30
CA SER A 404 -40.05 3.85 -8.66
C SER A 404 -41.15 4.56 -9.46
N LYS A 405 -40.84 5.73 -10.05
CA LYS A 405 -41.80 6.40 -10.95
C LYS A 405 -42.06 5.63 -12.25
N ARG A 406 -41.05 4.99 -12.83
CA ARG A 406 -41.23 4.15 -14.03
C ARG A 406 -42.07 2.89 -13.73
N ASP A 407 -41.83 2.23 -12.60
CA ASP A 407 -42.61 1.07 -12.19
C ASP A 407 -44.07 1.41 -11.87
N LEU A 408 -44.33 2.54 -11.22
CA LEU A 408 -45.67 3.04 -10.98
C LEU A 408 -46.39 3.40 -12.28
N THR A 409 -45.65 3.96 -13.26
CA THR A 409 -46.23 4.31 -14.58
C THR A 409 -46.50 3.03 -15.42
N ALA A 410 -45.64 2.02 -15.30
CA ALA A 410 -45.86 0.71 -15.96
C ALA A 410 -47.06 -0.04 -15.36
N LEU A 411 -47.19 -0.04 -14.03
CA LEU A 411 -48.33 -0.64 -13.34
C LEU A 411 -49.66 0.05 -13.64
N SER A 412 -49.67 1.39 -13.77
CA SER A 412 -50.86 2.13 -14.16
C SER A 412 -51.32 1.84 -15.60
N ARG A 413 -50.35 1.67 -16.52
CA ARG A 413 -50.64 1.28 -17.92
C ARG A 413 -51.18 -0.17 -18.01
N LEU A 414 -50.65 -1.08 -17.25
CA LEU A 414 -51.15 -2.49 -17.18
C LEU A 414 -52.57 -2.52 -16.63
N ARG A 415 -52.90 -1.77 -15.58
CA ARG A 415 -54.27 -1.63 -15.07
C ARG A 415 -55.27 -1.06 -16.10
N GLN A 416 -54.84 -0.08 -16.90
CA GLN A 416 -55.70 0.49 -17.95
C GLN A 416 -55.91 -0.47 -19.12
N LEU A 417 -54.96 -1.34 -19.43
CA LEU A 417 -55.10 -2.40 -20.43
C LEU A 417 -56.05 -3.51 -19.95
N ASP A 418 -55.95 -3.94 -18.69
CA ASP A 418 -56.88 -4.92 -18.09
C ASP A 418 -58.32 -4.42 -18.06
N GLN A 419 -58.53 -3.11 -17.78
CA GLN A 419 -59.88 -2.54 -17.81
C GLN A 419 -60.46 -2.41 -19.22
N ARG A 420 -59.64 -2.32 -20.25
CA ARG A 420 -60.06 -2.28 -21.67
C ARG A 420 -60.33 -3.71 -22.25
N LEU A 421 -59.78 -4.74 -21.65
CA LEU A 421 -60.00 -6.12 -22.09
C LEU A 421 -61.16 -6.79 -21.34
N ALA A 422 -61.64 -6.19 -20.25
CA ALA A 422 -62.73 -6.70 -19.42
C ALA A 422 -64.12 -6.05 -19.76
N GLY A 423 -64.19 -5.09 -20.65
CA GLY A 423 -65.42 -4.44 -21.18
C GLY A 423 -65.55 -4.64 -22.69
#